data_2cdea2eab3fc65200c5382e5858633d4
#
_entry.id   2cdea2eab3fc65200c5382e5858633d4
#
_cell.length_a   1.000
_cell.length_b   1.000
_cell.length_c   1.000
_cell.angle_alpha   90.00
_cell.angle_beta   90.00
_cell.angle_gamma   90.00
#
_symmetry.space_group_name_H-M   'P 1'
#
loop_
_entity.id
_entity.type
_entity.pdbx_description
1 polymer ?
#
loop_
_entity_poly.entity_id
_entity_poly.type
_entity_poly.pdbx_seq_one_letter_code
_entity_poly.pdbx_strand_id
1 'polypeptide(L)'
;MQFGTWRFTKPYEDRNIQIDVNDKDLSVRFQDEKYSVLKCLLDVTDLKVRHYYRFDAQLQLNGLQHRYFYNCFNSEDVEVHKGHLRSGQKILIPEDTCRIEIELLLLSKTPSTAEFSFTLTEDGPYVPRKVRLCAVSWDMIDGPGFKTYEENVANVMKEMDTVGPLKPDVVVFTEAVYQTRRDSARQPQVRYSRLDDEDVKALCAKAKQYNTYIACSLYEKDDDDLTRLTAILINRQGEIQNIYRKTHLTMGEVECGNQLETELPVFDTDFGKVGIHICWDHFFPECSRVLTLKGAEVLLVCTHGFLRERTVTRALENGVHLVSAYTLNEGTMVVSPEGAVLDEAGDKGYAFVEVDLNEPVWRRWMACASSADVHPTYMMERRPELYGLLCEPVDYR
;
A
#
# COMPACT_ATOMS: atom_id res chain seq x y z
N MET A 1 22.25 24.19 -3.24
CA MET A 1 22.09 23.25 -4.36
C MET A 1 22.80 23.81 -5.58
N GLN A 2 23.67 23.03 -6.18
CA GLN A 2 24.42 23.39 -7.37
C GLN A 2 24.19 22.35 -8.46
N PHE A 3 24.10 22.81 -9.72
CA PHE A 3 23.95 21.95 -10.89
C PHE A 3 25.31 21.87 -11.62
N GLY A 4 25.67 20.66 -12.02
CA GLY A 4 26.84 20.43 -12.87
C GLY A 4 26.52 20.71 -14.35
N THR A 5 27.33 20.15 -15.21
CA THR A 5 27.14 20.20 -16.66
C THR A 5 26.54 18.88 -17.17
N TRP A 6 25.72 18.96 -18.22
CA TRP A 6 25.15 17.77 -18.86
C TRP A 6 26.24 16.86 -19.42
N ARG A 7 26.13 15.58 -19.13
CA ARG A 7 26.93 14.50 -19.72
C ARG A 7 26.02 13.60 -20.56
N PHE A 8 26.54 13.09 -21.64
CA PHE A 8 25.76 12.31 -22.59
C PHE A 8 26.42 10.95 -22.84
N THR A 9 25.61 9.88 -22.75
CA THR A 9 26.05 8.53 -23.06
C THR A 9 25.19 7.97 -24.19
N LYS A 10 25.87 7.54 -25.27
CA LYS A 10 25.27 6.92 -26.45
C LYS A 10 25.66 5.46 -26.46
N PRO A 11 24.80 4.49 -26.13
CA PRO A 11 25.12 3.08 -26.17
C PRO A 11 25.48 2.55 -27.57
N TYR A 12 25.12 3.33 -28.63
CA TYR A 12 25.38 3.03 -30.03
C TYR A 12 26.15 4.20 -30.65
N GLU A 13 27.46 4.01 -30.94
CA GLU A 13 28.38 5.09 -31.33
C GLU A 13 28.06 5.75 -32.69
N ASP A 14 27.44 5.04 -33.61
CA ASP A 14 27.20 5.51 -34.99
C ASP A 14 25.86 6.26 -35.18
N ARG A 15 25.33 6.90 -34.14
CA ARG A 15 24.02 7.59 -34.26
C ARG A 15 24.17 9.08 -34.41
N ASN A 16 23.49 9.63 -35.41
CA ASN A 16 23.47 11.05 -35.68
C ASN A 16 22.45 11.73 -34.75
N ILE A 17 22.93 12.19 -33.58
CA ILE A 17 22.15 12.86 -32.56
C ILE A 17 22.75 14.25 -32.35
N GLN A 18 21.97 15.28 -32.64
CA GLN A 18 22.31 16.67 -32.33
C GLN A 18 21.80 17.01 -30.94
N ILE A 19 22.64 17.64 -30.13
CA ILE A 19 22.36 18.00 -28.74
C ILE A 19 22.75 19.45 -28.55
N ASP A 20 21.81 20.28 -28.15
CA ASP A 20 22.02 21.68 -27.79
C ASP A 20 21.65 21.88 -26.32
N VAL A 21 22.54 22.50 -25.56
CA VAL A 21 22.39 22.75 -24.13
C VAL A 21 22.39 24.25 -23.87
N ASN A 22 21.40 24.71 -23.12
CA ASN A 22 21.34 26.07 -22.61
C ASN A 22 21.06 26.03 -21.10
N ASP A 23 22.11 26.16 -20.29
CA ASP A 23 22.08 25.95 -18.83
C ASP A 23 21.49 24.55 -18.47
N LYS A 24 20.30 24.50 -17.90
CA LYS A 24 19.59 23.24 -17.57
C LYS A 24 18.67 22.76 -18.70
N ASP A 25 18.41 23.61 -19.68
CA ASP A 25 17.54 23.28 -20.79
C ASP A 25 18.30 22.46 -21.84
N LEU A 26 17.64 21.45 -22.35
CA LEU A 26 18.20 20.48 -23.28
C LEU A 26 17.32 20.35 -24.51
N SER A 27 17.91 20.52 -25.69
CA SER A 27 17.27 20.20 -26.98
C SER A 27 18.01 19.04 -27.64
N VAL A 28 17.27 18.01 -28.03
CA VAL A 28 17.83 16.80 -28.65
C VAL A 28 17.10 16.52 -29.96
N ARG A 29 17.85 16.25 -31.03
CA ARG A 29 17.33 15.84 -32.33
C ARG A 29 17.98 14.53 -32.76
N PHE A 30 17.16 13.50 -32.94
CA PHE A 30 17.53 12.25 -33.56
C PHE A 30 17.28 12.36 -35.08
N GLN A 31 18.26 12.01 -35.87
CA GLN A 31 18.21 12.18 -37.33
C GLN A 31 18.10 10.85 -38.08
N ASP A 32 18.37 9.73 -37.44
CA ASP A 32 18.39 8.41 -38.04
C ASP A 32 17.06 7.68 -37.96
N GLU A 33 16.78 6.82 -38.94
CA GLU A 33 15.64 5.87 -38.96
C GLU A 33 16.02 4.54 -38.24
N LYS A 34 16.84 4.59 -37.20
CA LYS A 34 17.31 3.42 -36.47
C LYS A 34 17.07 3.60 -34.98
N TYR A 35 16.85 2.47 -34.29
CA TYR A 35 16.71 2.49 -32.84
C TYR A 35 17.92 3.16 -32.18
N SER A 36 17.67 4.21 -31.47
CA SER A 36 18.69 5.03 -30.78
C SER A 36 18.32 5.26 -29.34
N VAL A 37 19.31 5.23 -28.47
CA VAL A 37 19.20 5.51 -27.03
C VAL A 37 20.16 6.61 -26.68
N LEU A 38 19.68 7.62 -25.98
CA LEU A 38 20.50 8.68 -25.40
C LEU A 38 20.22 8.79 -23.91
N LYS A 39 21.25 8.70 -23.09
CA LYS A 39 21.21 9.06 -21.68
C LYS A 39 21.77 10.46 -21.50
N CYS A 40 20.97 11.33 -20.91
CA CYS A 40 21.37 12.68 -20.53
C CYS A 40 21.45 12.71 -19.00
N LEU A 41 22.63 13.02 -18.48
CA LEU A 41 22.96 12.91 -17.06
C LEU A 41 23.37 14.29 -16.53
N LEU A 42 22.77 14.72 -15.43
CA LEU A 42 23.09 15.99 -14.77
C LEU A 42 23.29 15.79 -13.28
N ASP A 43 24.47 16.10 -12.80
CA ASP A 43 24.78 16.06 -11.37
C ASP A 43 24.16 17.23 -10.62
N VAL A 44 23.67 16.95 -9.41
CA VAL A 44 23.19 17.96 -8.45
C VAL A 44 23.87 17.71 -7.10
N THR A 45 24.52 18.74 -6.58
CA THR A 45 25.25 18.74 -5.31
C THR A 45 24.69 19.77 -4.33
N ASP A 46 25.25 19.83 -3.13
CA ASP A 46 24.82 20.72 -2.04
C ASP A 46 23.34 20.54 -1.69
N LEU A 47 22.91 19.28 -1.70
CA LEU A 47 21.59 18.87 -1.26
C LEU A 47 21.60 18.61 0.26
N LYS A 48 20.50 18.91 0.91
CA LYS A 48 20.29 18.55 2.31
C LYS A 48 19.74 17.12 2.38
N VAL A 49 20.43 16.24 3.07
CA VAL A 49 19.94 14.88 3.37
C VAL A 49 18.74 14.93 4.32
N ARG A 50 17.87 13.94 4.25
CA ARG A 50 16.60 13.91 4.99
C ARG A 50 15.71 15.13 4.71
N HIS A 51 15.81 15.69 3.47
CA HIS A 51 14.91 16.71 2.95
C HIS A 51 14.23 16.22 1.69
N TYR A 52 13.01 16.67 1.50
CA TYR A 52 12.25 16.47 0.26
C TYR A 52 12.65 17.52 -0.76
N TYR A 53 12.73 17.10 -2.00
CA TYR A 53 12.88 17.97 -3.17
C TYR A 53 11.76 17.66 -4.16
N ARG A 54 11.12 18.70 -4.67
CA ARG A 54 10.11 18.60 -5.73
C ARG A 54 10.80 18.69 -7.08
N PHE A 55 10.56 17.68 -7.91
CA PHE A 55 10.99 17.64 -9.30
C PHE A 55 9.83 18.04 -10.21
N ASP A 56 9.96 19.16 -10.94
CA ASP A 56 9.00 19.60 -11.94
C ASP A 56 9.69 19.69 -13.29
N ALA A 57 9.22 18.90 -14.27
CA ALA A 57 9.78 18.85 -15.62
C ALA A 57 8.77 19.34 -16.66
N GLN A 58 9.29 20.07 -17.64
CA GLN A 58 8.61 20.38 -18.87
C GLN A 58 9.30 19.62 -20.00
N LEU A 59 8.52 18.88 -20.76
CA LEU A 59 9.02 18.04 -21.84
C LEU A 59 8.11 18.15 -23.06
N GLN A 60 8.69 18.54 -24.18
CA GLN A 60 8.03 18.50 -25.49
C GLN A 60 8.69 17.40 -26.31
N LEU A 61 7.88 16.43 -26.73
CA LEU A 61 8.33 15.26 -27.47
C LEU A 61 7.64 15.16 -28.82
N ASN A 62 8.40 14.79 -29.83
CA ASN A 62 7.87 14.44 -31.12
C ASN A 62 8.51 13.10 -31.58
N GLY A 63 7.73 12.01 -31.51
CA GLY A 63 8.09 10.71 -32.08
C GLY A 63 9.04 9.85 -31.23
N LEU A 64 9.23 10.13 -29.95
CA LEU A 64 10.12 9.35 -29.08
C LEU A 64 9.52 8.99 -27.71
N GLN A 65 10.12 8.02 -27.04
CA GLN A 65 9.80 7.61 -25.66
C GLN A 65 10.84 8.18 -24.70
N HIS A 66 10.44 8.42 -23.47
CA HIS A 66 11.32 8.92 -22.43
C HIS A 66 11.08 8.26 -21.07
N ARG A 67 12.07 8.36 -20.19
CA ARG A 67 11.98 8.06 -18.76
C ARG A 67 12.90 8.99 -17.99
N TYR A 68 12.51 9.31 -16.76
CA TYR A 68 13.35 10.03 -15.81
C TYR A 68 13.73 9.13 -14.65
N PHE A 69 14.97 9.30 -14.18
CA PHE A 69 15.47 8.65 -12.98
C PHE A 69 16.27 9.66 -12.14
N TYR A 70 16.43 9.36 -10.88
CA TYR A 70 17.47 9.94 -10.05
C TYR A 70 18.32 8.84 -9.48
N ASN A 71 19.62 9.06 -9.44
CA ASN A 71 20.61 8.15 -8.89
C ASN A 71 21.32 8.89 -7.74
N CYS A 72 21.38 8.27 -6.57
CA CYS A 72 22.04 8.83 -5.39
C CYS A 72 23.42 8.22 -5.22
N PHE A 73 24.41 9.04 -4.99
CA PHE A 73 25.81 8.64 -4.82
C PHE A 73 26.31 9.05 -3.45
N ASN A 74 27.07 8.17 -2.80
CA ASN A 74 27.73 8.45 -1.53
C ASN A 74 29.05 9.22 -1.71
N SER A 75 29.78 9.44 -0.61
CA SER A 75 31.07 10.16 -0.62
C SER A 75 32.20 9.44 -1.37
N GLU A 76 32.06 8.14 -1.63
CA GLU A 76 33.01 7.32 -2.41
C GLU A 76 32.63 7.24 -3.90
N ASP A 77 31.64 8.03 -4.32
CA ASP A 77 31.05 8.03 -5.67
C ASP A 77 30.43 6.68 -6.09
N VAL A 78 29.93 5.92 -5.10
CA VAL A 78 29.19 4.68 -5.32
C VAL A 78 27.71 5.00 -5.37
N GLU A 79 27.00 4.50 -6.41
CA GLU A 79 25.55 4.58 -6.52
C GLU A 79 24.92 3.72 -5.40
N VAL A 80 24.23 4.38 -4.46
CA VAL A 80 23.61 3.72 -3.30
C VAL A 80 22.11 3.54 -3.47
N HIS A 81 21.43 4.54 -4.06
CA HIS A 81 20.00 4.50 -4.31
C HIS A 81 19.67 4.99 -5.72
N LYS A 82 18.55 4.48 -6.24
CA LYS A 82 18.01 4.87 -7.54
C LYS A 82 16.48 4.91 -7.46
N GLY A 83 15.86 5.82 -8.19
CA GLY A 83 14.42 5.89 -8.28
C GLY A 83 13.93 6.47 -9.59
N HIS A 84 12.68 6.15 -9.90
CA HIS A 84 11.96 6.79 -10.98
C HIS A 84 11.60 8.23 -10.60
N LEU A 85 11.52 9.10 -11.60
CA LEU A 85 11.01 10.45 -11.46
C LEU A 85 9.77 10.67 -12.33
N ARG A 86 8.87 11.50 -11.82
CA ARG A 86 7.76 12.10 -12.58
C ARG A 86 7.67 13.58 -12.24
N SER A 87 7.23 14.39 -13.19
CA SER A 87 6.96 15.80 -12.91
C SER A 87 5.91 15.94 -11.79
N GLY A 88 6.16 16.83 -10.85
CA GLY A 88 5.35 17.03 -9.64
C GLY A 88 5.71 16.11 -8.46
N GLN A 89 6.62 15.16 -8.65
CA GLN A 89 7.00 14.22 -7.59
C GLN A 89 7.93 14.85 -6.57
N LYS A 90 7.73 14.47 -5.30
CA LYS A 90 8.70 14.71 -4.22
C LYS A 90 9.62 13.50 -4.08
N ILE A 91 10.91 13.75 -3.97
CA ILE A 91 11.92 12.74 -3.65
C ILE A 91 12.55 13.08 -2.30
N LEU A 92 12.75 12.08 -1.47
CA LEU A 92 13.52 12.20 -0.24
C LEU A 92 15.00 11.93 -0.56
N ILE A 93 15.88 12.80 -0.10
CA ILE A 93 17.33 12.57 -0.22
C ILE A 93 17.78 11.71 0.97
N PRO A 94 18.28 10.48 0.74
CA PRO A 94 18.75 9.59 1.80
C PRO A 94 19.97 10.15 2.56
N GLU A 95 20.20 9.64 3.78
CA GLU A 95 21.27 10.14 4.67
C GLU A 95 22.69 9.92 4.11
N ASP A 96 22.90 8.84 3.38
CA ASP A 96 24.19 8.46 2.79
C ASP A 96 24.48 9.11 1.43
N THR A 97 23.64 10.06 1.00
CA THR A 97 23.75 10.72 -0.30
C THR A 97 24.55 12.01 -0.21
N CYS A 98 25.60 12.11 -1.02
CA CYS A 98 26.40 13.34 -1.21
C CYS A 98 26.08 14.06 -2.52
N ARG A 99 25.62 13.34 -3.52
CA ARG A 99 25.30 13.83 -4.86
C ARG A 99 24.13 13.03 -5.42
N ILE A 100 23.24 13.70 -6.16
CA ILE A 100 22.31 12.99 -7.05
C ILE A 100 22.66 13.27 -8.50
N GLU A 101 22.29 12.34 -9.35
CA GLU A 101 22.34 12.49 -10.80
C GLU A 101 20.91 12.38 -11.34
N ILE A 102 20.45 13.41 -12.03
CA ILE A 102 19.19 13.37 -12.78
C ILE A 102 19.48 12.73 -14.12
N GLU A 103 18.83 11.64 -14.43
CA GLU A 103 18.95 10.91 -15.68
C GLU A 103 17.68 11.07 -16.52
N LEU A 104 17.81 11.63 -17.72
CA LEU A 104 16.79 11.58 -18.76
C LEU A 104 17.22 10.56 -19.80
N LEU A 105 16.42 9.50 -19.93
CA LEU A 105 16.58 8.47 -20.96
C LEU A 105 15.62 8.77 -22.13
N LEU A 106 16.18 8.93 -23.33
CA LEU A 106 15.45 9.14 -24.57
C LEU A 106 15.64 7.95 -25.51
N LEU A 107 14.55 7.46 -26.08
CA LEU A 107 14.54 6.30 -26.98
C LEU A 107 13.75 6.65 -28.26
N SER A 108 14.39 6.50 -29.40
CA SER A 108 13.76 6.73 -30.69
C SER A 108 14.03 5.62 -31.68
N LYS A 109 13.10 5.43 -32.63
CA LYS A 109 13.23 4.54 -33.80
C LYS A 109 13.17 5.30 -35.12
N THR A 110 12.85 6.59 -35.07
CA THR A 110 12.63 7.45 -36.22
C THR A 110 13.25 8.83 -35.96
N PRO A 111 13.45 9.68 -36.97
CA PRO A 111 13.78 11.07 -36.74
C PRO A 111 12.79 11.72 -35.78
N SER A 112 13.30 12.35 -34.72
CA SER A 112 12.48 12.82 -33.61
C SER A 112 13.19 13.91 -32.82
N THR A 113 12.42 14.66 -32.03
CA THR A 113 12.95 15.78 -31.22
C THR A 113 12.43 15.71 -29.79
N ALA A 114 13.26 16.18 -28.87
CA ALA A 114 12.90 16.41 -27.48
C ALA A 114 13.40 17.78 -27.01
N GLU A 115 12.55 18.53 -26.35
CA GLU A 115 12.93 19.71 -25.59
C GLU A 115 12.62 19.45 -24.11
N PHE A 116 13.59 19.64 -23.25
CA PHE A 116 13.49 19.31 -21.84
C PHE A 116 14.04 20.44 -20.98
N SER A 117 13.28 20.82 -19.98
CA SER A 117 13.71 21.64 -18.86
C SER A 117 13.16 21.11 -17.57
N PHE A 118 13.80 21.40 -16.44
CA PHE A 118 13.28 21.02 -15.13
C PHE A 118 13.69 21.99 -14.04
N THR A 119 12.94 21.94 -12.95
CA THR A 119 13.31 22.54 -11.67
C THR A 119 13.37 21.45 -10.60
N LEU A 120 14.33 21.61 -9.69
CA LEU A 120 14.41 20.84 -8.46
C LEU A 120 14.37 21.84 -7.31
N THR A 121 13.34 21.77 -6.48
CA THR A 121 13.10 22.78 -5.43
C THR A 121 13.02 22.09 -4.09
N GLU A 122 13.77 22.58 -3.09
CA GLU A 122 13.66 22.07 -1.72
C GLU A 122 12.23 22.27 -1.20
N ASP A 123 11.64 21.19 -0.66
CA ASP A 123 10.24 21.15 -0.19
C ASP A 123 10.17 20.77 1.31
N GLY A 124 11.20 21.12 2.06
CA GLY A 124 11.27 20.98 3.50
C GLY A 124 11.89 19.69 4.02
N PRO A 125 12.10 19.62 5.34
CA PRO A 125 12.71 18.45 5.98
C PRO A 125 11.77 17.25 5.99
N TYR A 126 12.36 16.08 6.09
CA TYR A 126 11.63 14.86 6.39
C TYR A 126 10.94 14.96 7.76
N VAL A 127 9.66 14.64 7.80
CA VAL A 127 8.88 14.58 9.02
C VAL A 127 8.33 13.14 9.16
N PRO A 128 8.73 12.40 10.21
CA PRO A 128 8.18 11.07 10.46
C PRO A 128 6.67 11.10 10.67
N ARG A 129 5.97 10.12 10.08
CA ARG A 129 4.55 9.87 10.35
C ARG A 129 4.42 8.54 11.09
N LYS A 130 4.60 8.62 12.41
CA LYS A 130 4.55 7.47 13.31
C LYS A 130 3.10 7.00 13.48
N VAL A 131 2.87 5.72 13.23
CA VAL A 131 1.56 5.07 13.32
C VAL A 131 1.68 3.76 14.09
N ARG A 132 0.82 3.56 15.08
CA ARG A 132 0.76 2.36 15.90
C ARG A 132 -0.34 1.44 15.41
N LEU A 133 0.08 0.33 14.82
CA LEU A 133 -0.75 -0.70 14.22
C LEU A 133 -0.97 -1.83 15.22
N CYS A 134 -2.22 -2.25 15.41
CA CYS A 134 -2.56 -3.35 16.30
C CYS A 134 -3.52 -4.33 15.61
N ALA A 135 -3.21 -5.63 15.70
CA ALA A 135 -4.09 -6.72 15.32
C ALA A 135 -4.40 -7.57 16.56
N VAL A 136 -5.65 -7.94 16.74
CA VAL A 136 -6.08 -8.78 17.87
C VAL A 136 -6.46 -10.15 17.33
N SER A 137 -5.84 -11.20 17.89
CA SER A 137 -6.23 -12.57 17.62
C SER A 137 -7.52 -12.91 18.35
N TRP A 138 -8.27 -13.81 17.76
CA TRP A 138 -9.54 -14.21 18.31
C TRP A 138 -9.63 -15.73 18.31
N ASP A 139 -9.41 -16.34 19.45
CA ASP A 139 -9.57 -17.79 19.60
C ASP A 139 -11.03 -18.18 19.70
N MET A 140 -11.68 -18.23 18.54
CA MET A 140 -13.05 -18.73 18.39
C MET A 140 -13.10 -20.24 18.17
N ILE A 141 -11.94 -20.91 18.03
CA ILE A 141 -11.90 -22.21 17.38
C ILE A 141 -11.75 -23.39 18.33
N ASP A 142 -11.01 -23.29 19.42
CA ASP A 142 -10.57 -24.48 20.16
C ASP A 142 -10.75 -24.42 21.68
N GLY A 143 -11.94 -24.15 22.16
CA GLY A 143 -12.29 -24.44 23.54
C GLY A 143 -13.37 -25.52 23.63
N PRO A 144 -13.48 -26.30 24.71
CA PRO A 144 -14.54 -27.28 24.94
C PRO A 144 -15.93 -26.66 25.13
N GLY A 145 -16.12 -25.40 24.79
CA GLY A 145 -17.41 -24.70 24.77
C GLY A 145 -17.35 -23.61 23.70
N PHE A 146 -18.22 -23.72 22.70
CA PHE A 146 -18.47 -22.60 21.79
C PHE A 146 -18.97 -21.42 22.61
N LYS A 147 -18.32 -20.25 22.47
CA LYS A 147 -18.77 -19.00 23.06
C LYS A 147 -20.11 -18.61 22.42
N THR A 148 -21.00 -18.05 23.21
CA THR A 148 -22.23 -17.46 22.69
C THR A 148 -21.91 -16.13 22.01
N TYR A 149 -22.86 -15.59 21.25
CA TYR A 149 -22.74 -14.26 20.66
C TYR A 149 -22.42 -13.20 21.74
N GLU A 150 -23.16 -13.24 22.86
CA GLU A 150 -22.99 -12.32 23.99
C GLU A 150 -21.62 -12.44 24.65
N GLU A 151 -21.09 -13.65 24.80
CA GLU A 151 -19.73 -13.89 25.29
C GLU A 151 -18.68 -13.34 24.32
N ASN A 152 -18.91 -13.44 23.01
CA ASN A 152 -18.02 -12.86 22.02
C ASN A 152 -18.02 -11.33 22.07
N VAL A 153 -19.20 -10.71 22.19
CA VAL A 153 -19.29 -9.25 22.39
C VAL A 153 -18.51 -8.84 23.65
N ALA A 154 -18.71 -9.54 24.77
CA ALA A 154 -17.98 -9.25 26.02
C ALA A 154 -16.45 -9.42 25.87
N ASN A 155 -16.02 -10.42 25.11
CA ASN A 155 -14.59 -10.66 24.83
C ASN A 155 -13.99 -9.56 23.96
N VAL A 156 -14.67 -9.10 22.91
CA VAL A 156 -14.20 -7.95 22.10
C VAL A 156 -13.99 -6.72 22.98
N MET A 157 -14.93 -6.44 23.88
CA MET A 157 -14.80 -5.33 24.83
C MET A 157 -13.60 -5.50 25.75
N LYS A 158 -13.35 -6.72 26.24
CA LYS A 158 -12.20 -7.07 27.07
C LYS A 158 -10.87 -6.91 26.31
N GLU A 159 -10.82 -7.39 25.08
CA GLU A 159 -9.62 -7.23 24.25
C GLU A 159 -9.34 -5.74 23.95
N MET A 160 -10.37 -4.93 23.73
CA MET A 160 -10.20 -3.47 23.63
C MET A 160 -9.64 -2.88 24.93
N ASP A 161 -10.03 -3.37 26.10
CA ASP A 161 -9.47 -2.93 27.39
C ASP A 161 -8.01 -3.41 27.58
N THR A 162 -7.62 -4.47 26.92
CA THR A 162 -6.24 -4.99 26.91
C THR A 162 -5.32 -4.15 26.02
N VAL A 163 -5.73 -3.88 24.78
CA VAL A 163 -4.86 -3.19 23.78
C VAL A 163 -5.00 -1.68 23.80
N GLY A 164 -6.14 -1.14 24.22
CA GLY A 164 -6.39 0.30 24.24
C GLY A 164 -5.36 1.13 25.03
N PRO A 165 -4.88 0.68 26.22
CA PRO A 165 -3.81 1.36 26.95
C PRO A 165 -2.48 1.48 26.21
N LEU A 166 -2.23 0.67 25.15
CA LEU A 166 -1.06 0.78 24.27
C LEU A 166 -1.18 1.98 23.33
N LYS A 167 -2.35 2.62 23.28
CA LYS A 167 -2.68 3.77 22.42
C LYS A 167 -2.46 3.48 20.94
N PRO A 168 -2.99 2.39 20.39
CA PRO A 168 -2.91 2.13 18.96
C PRO A 168 -3.62 3.22 18.16
N ASP A 169 -3.15 3.50 16.94
CA ASP A 169 -3.86 4.37 16.01
C ASP A 169 -5.02 3.60 15.35
N VAL A 170 -4.83 2.31 15.11
CA VAL A 170 -5.87 1.40 14.64
C VAL A 170 -5.76 0.04 15.32
N VAL A 171 -6.93 -0.52 15.69
CA VAL A 171 -7.09 -1.90 16.16
C VAL A 171 -7.89 -2.67 15.11
N VAL A 172 -7.32 -3.77 14.63
CA VAL A 172 -7.98 -4.66 13.65
C VAL A 172 -8.43 -5.93 14.36
N PHE A 173 -9.69 -6.27 14.21
CA PHE A 173 -10.28 -7.53 14.67
C PHE A 173 -10.56 -8.48 13.49
N THR A 174 -10.78 -9.73 13.80
CA THR A 174 -11.05 -10.78 12.83
C THR A 174 -12.37 -10.59 12.06
N GLU A 175 -12.60 -11.47 11.09
CA GLU A 175 -13.87 -11.59 10.35
C GLU A 175 -15.01 -12.00 11.29
N ALA A 176 -16.21 -11.44 11.05
CA ALA A 176 -17.45 -11.80 11.75
C ALA A 176 -17.27 -11.88 13.29
N VAL A 177 -16.70 -10.81 13.85
CA VAL A 177 -16.10 -10.74 15.19
C VAL A 177 -17.00 -11.20 16.35
N TYR A 178 -18.32 -11.15 16.21
CA TYR A 178 -19.27 -11.58 17.24
C TYR A 178 -19.84 -12.98 17.01
N GLN A 179 -19.56 -13.59 15.85
CA GLN A 179 -20.13 -14.88 15.51
C GLN A 179 -19.39 -16.03 16.20
N THR A 180 -20.09 -17.14 16.35
CA THR A 180 -19.50 -18.39 16.80
C THR A 180 -19.21 -19.31 15.60
N ARG A 181 -18.30 -20.28 15.75
CA ARG A 181 -18.01 -21.24 14.68
C ARG A 181 -19.25 -22.07 14.25
N ARG A 182 -20.22 -22.22 15.14
CA ARG A 182 -21.49 -22.89 14.83
C ARG A 182 -22.38 -22.09 13.89
N ASP A 183 -22.16 -20.78 13.83
CA ASP A 183 -22.86 -19.84 12.97
C ASP A 183 -22.21 -19.75 11.58
N SER A 184 -21.33 -20.71 11.24
CA SER A 184 -20.77 -20.79 9.90
C SER A 184 -21.87 -21.01 8.86
N ALA A 185 -21.63 -20.60 7.63
CA ALA A 185 -22.52 -20.55 6.48
C ALA A 185 -23.38 -21.80 6.18
N ARG A 186 -23.17 -22.89 6.88
CA ARG A 186 -23.97 -24.13 6.77
C ARG A 186 -25.03 -24.30 7.85
N GLN A 187 -25.20 -23.33 8.75
CA GLN A 187 -26.20 -23.42 9.83
C GLN A 187 -27.14 -22.23 9.79
N PRO A 188 -28.47 -22.46 9.90
CA PRO A 188 -29.49 -21.41 9.74
C PRO A 188 -29.60 -20.45 10.95
N GLN A 189 -28.55 -20.29 11.76
CA GLN A 189 -28.58 -19.52 13.01
C GLN A 189 -27.51 -18.41 13.06
N VAL A 190 -27.03 -17.92 11.92
CA VAL A 190 -26.19 -16.72 11.89
C VAL A 190 -27.00 -15.54 12.44
N ARG A 191 -26.50 -14.92 13.50
CA ARG A 191 -27.08 -13.69 14.00
C ARG A 191 -26.50 -12.51 13.21
N TYR A 192 -27.39 -11.80 12.57
CA TYR A 192 -27.03 -10.55 11.86
C TYR A 192 -27.19 -9.37 12.81
N SER A 193 -26.27 -8.43 12.74
CA SER A 193 -26.32 -7.16 13.46
C SER A 193 -26.76 -6.05 12.53
N ARG A 194 -27.52 -5.09 13.06
CA ARG A 194 -27.66 -3.78 12.43
C ARG A 194 -26.52 -2.88 12.89
N LEU A 195 -26.14 -1.92 12.06
CA LEU A 195 -25.02 -1.02 12.40
C LEU A 195 -25.36 -0.07 13.58
N ASP A 196 -26.62 0.03 13.97
CA ASP A 196 -27.09 0.81 15.11
C ASP A 196 -27.44 -0.04 16.35
N ASP A 197 -27.14 -1.35 16.34
CA ASP A 197 -27.33 -2.24 17.48
C ASP A 197 -26.43 -1.86 18.67
N GLU A 198 -26.84 -2.25 19.88
CA GLU A 198 -26.15 -1.87 21.12
C GLU A 198 -24.72 -2.44 21.24
N ASP A 199 -24.45 -3.60 20.66
CA ASP A 199 -23.12 -4.22 20.60
C ASP A 199 -22.17 -3.41 19.68
N VAL A 200 -22.66 -2.89 18.56
CA VAL A 200 -21.90 -2.01 17.66
C VAL A 200 -21.67 -0.66 18.34
N LYS A 201 -22.68 -0.09 19.02
CA LYS A 201 -22.54 1.15 19.81
C LYS A 201 -21.52 0.99 20.95
N ALA A 202 -21.48 -0.18 21.59
CA ALA A 202 -20.49 -0.48 22.62
C ALA A 202 -19.06 -0.44 22.06
N LEU A 203 -18.85 -0.98 20.85
CA LEU A 203 -17.56 -0.92 20.18
C LEU A 203 -17.19 0.52 19.76
N CYS A 204 -18.17 1.28 19.29
CA CYS A 204 -18.01 2.72 19.03
C CYS A 204 -17.57 3.48 20.28
N ALA A 205 -18.17 3.16 21.44
CA ALA A 205 -17.78 3.76 22.71
C ALA A 205 -16.33 3.42 23.11
N LYS A 206 -15.86 2.20 22.81
CA LYS A 206 -14.45 1.79 23.04
C LYS A 206 -13.48 2.54 22.12
N ALA A 207 -13.82 2.74 20.85
CA ALA A 207 -13.01 3.56 19.93
C ALA A 207 -12.82 4.97 20.48
N LYS A 208 -13.89 5.59 20.93
CA LYS A 208 -13.86 6.92 21.59
C LYS A 208 -13.08 6.91 22.89
N GLN A 209 -13.31 5.92 23.76
CA GLN A 209 -12.63 5.79 25.05
C GLN A 209 -11.11 5.75 24.90
N TYR A 210 -10.61 4.99 23.93
CA TYR A 210 -9.18 4.80 23.70
C TYR A 210 -8.58 5.72 22.63
N ASN A 211 -9.40 6.59 22.03
CA ASN A 211 -8.99 7.50 20.97
C ASN A 211 -8.28 6.78 19.81
N THR A 212 -8.88 5.68 19.33
CA THR A 212 -8.32 4.79 18.31
C THR A 212 -9.33 4.53 17.20
N TYR A 213 -8.84 4.22 16.00
CA TYR A 213 -9.70 3.59 14.99
C TYR A 213 -9.91 2.11 15.29
N ILE A 214 -11.06 1.57 14.93
CA ILE A 214 -11.34 0.13 15.00
C ILE A 214 -11.81 -0.34 13.63
N ALA A 215 -11.19 -1.41 13.13
CA ALA A 215 -11.65 -2.14 11.95
C ALA A 215 -12.04 -3.57 12.36
N CYS A 216 -13.27 -3.97 12.07
CA CYS A 216 -13.75 -5.33 12.26
C CYS A 216 -14.83 -5.66 11.24
N SER A 217 -15.16 -6.93 11.04
CA SER A 217 -16.29 -7.28 10.20
C SER A 217 -17.43 -7.96 10.97
N LEU A 218 -18.64 -7.78 10.45
CA LEU A 218 -19.89 -8.25 11.01
C LEU A 218 -20.73 -8.89 9.91
N TYR A 219 -21.60 -9.84 10.27
CA TYR A 219 -22.76 -10.16 9.45
C TYR A 219 -23.80 -9.06 9.63
N GLU A 220 -23.96 -8.22 8.62
CA GLU A 220 -24.87 -7.09 8.61
C GLU A 220 -26.24 -7.49 8.06
N LYS A 221 -27.29 -6.99 8.67
CA LYS A 221 -28.61 -6.88 8.08
C LYS A 221 -28.95 -5.41 7.93
N ASP A 222 -29.04 -4.93 6.68
CA ASP A 222 -29.31 -3.52 6.41
C ASP A 222 -30.81 -3.15 6.55
N ASP A 223 -31.12 -1.89 6.25
CA ASP A 223 -32.49 -1.37 6.39
C ASP A 223 -33.48 -1.98 5.40
N ASP A 224 -32.99 -2.53 4.28
CA ASP A 224 -33.79 -3.26 3.29
C ASP A 224 -33.89 -4.76 3.61
N ASP A 225 -33.44 -5.16 4.80
CA ASP A 225 -33.35 -6.56 5.25
C ASP A 225 -32.41 -7.43 4.40
N LEU A 226 -31.54 -6.85 3.60
CA LEU A 226 -30.50 -7.56 2.88
C LEU A 226 -29.33 -7.92 3.81
N THR A 227 -28.83 -9.12 3.64
CA THR A 227 -27.71 -9.62 4.46
C THR A 227 -26.39 -9.48 3.72
N ARG A 228 -25.35 -9.08 4.45
CA ARG A 228 -24.00 -8.87 3.94
C ARG A 228 -22.95 -9.22 4.98
N LEU A 229 -21.76 -9.48 4.51
CA LEU A 229 -20.56 -9.49 5.35
C LEU A 229 -19.85 -8.14 5.20
N THR A 230 -19.88 -7.34 6.24
CA THR A 230 -19.51 -5.92 6.22
C THR A 230 -18.40 -5.63 7.21
N ALA A 231 -17.31 -5.02 6.74
CA ALA A 231 -16.34 -4.42 7.63
C ALA A 231 -16.72 -2.96 7.91
N ILE A 232 -16.61 -2.59 9.17
CA ILE A 232 -16.81 -1.21 9.64
C ILE A 232 -15.46 -0.60 10.04
N LEU A 233 -15.28 0.68 9.70
CA LEU A 233 -14.18 1.50 10.20
C LEU A 233 -14.75 2.55 11.13
N ILE A 234 -14.52 2.37 12.42
CA ILE A 234 -14.95 3.30 13.48
C ILE A 234 -13.82 4.28 13.74
N ASN A 235 -14.13 5.58 13.77
CA ASN A 235 -13.16 6.64 14.02
C ASN A 235 -12.94 6.91 15.52
N ARG A 236 -11.98 7.79 15.84
CA ARG A 236 -11.62 8.14 17.22
C ARG A 236 -12.75 8.86 17.99
N GLN A 237 -13.77 9.38 17.31
CA GLN A 237 -14.96 9.98 17.90
C GLN A 237 -16.00 8.93 18.29
N GLY A 238 -15.78 7.66 17.89
CA GLY A 238 -16.71 6.56 18.10
C GLY A 238 -17.86 6.56 17.08
N GLU A 239 -17.60 7.01 15.88
CA GLU A 239 -18.56 7.03 14.77
C GLU A 239 -18.14 6.00 13.72
N ILE A 240 -19.10 5.27 13.16
CA ILE A 240 -18.84 4.47 11.97
C ILE A 240 -18.59 5.44 10.82
N GLN A 241 -17.31 5.66 10.51
CA GLN A 241 -16.91 6.61 9.48
C GLN A 241 -17.10 6.04 8.08
N ASN A 242 -16.78 4.75 7.92
CA ASN A 242 -16.84 4.06 6.63
C ASN A 242 -17.25 2.60 6.80
N ILE A 243 -17.81 2.04 5.72
CA ILE A 243 -18.14 0.63 5.61
C ILE A 243 -17.56 0.05 4.32
N TYR A 244 -17.14 -1.21 4.39
CA TYR A 244 -16.76 -2.01 3.23
C TYR A 244 -17.59 -3.31 3.24
N ARG A 245 -18.33 -3.58 2.19
CA ARG A 245 -19.11 -4.80 2.02
C ARG A 245 -18.35 -5.77 1.13
N LYS A 246 -18.22 -7.02 1.57
CA LYS A 246 -17.35 -8.04 0.96
C LYS A 246 -17.69 -8.27 -0.51
N THR A 247 -16.69 -8.17 -1.36
CA THR A 247 -16.84 -8.33 -2.82
C THR A 247 -16.66 -9.79 -3.28
N HIS A 248 -15.85 -10.57 -2.58
CA HIS A 248 -15.60 -11.98 -2.88
C HIS A 248 -16.19 -12.86 -1.79
N LEU A 249 -17.42 -13.34 -2.01
CA LEU A 249 -18.06 -14.27 -1.11
C LEU A 249 -17.59 -15.71 -1.38
N THR A 250 -17.45 -16.49 -0.33
CA THR A 250 -17.34 -17.95 -0.45
C THR A 250 -18.65 -18.55 -0.92
N MET A 251 -18.63 -19.77 -1.46
CA MET A 251 -19.88 -20.47 -1.86
C MET A 251 -20.86 -20.55 -0.70
N GLY A 252 -20.37 -20.86 0.51
CA GLY A 252 -21.24 -20.96 1.68
C GLY A 252 -21.90 -19.64 2.07
N GLU A 253 -21.21 -18.51 1.90
CA GLU A 253 -21.78 -17.19 2.17
C GLU A 253 -22.86 -16.82 1.14
N VAL A 254 -22.67 -17.19 -0.12
CA VAL A 254 -23.66 -17.02 -1.19
C VAL A 254 -24.90 -17.91 -0.91
N GLU A 255 -24.69 -19.17 -0.54
CA GLU A 255 -25.79 -20.11 -0.16
C GLU A 255 -26.61 -19.60 1.03
N CYS A 256 -26.00 -18.81 1.93
CA CYS A 256 -26.69 -18.14 3.03
C CYS A 256 -27.44 -16.86 2.63
N GLY A 257 -27.41 -16.48 1.35
CA GLY A 257 -28.14 -15.34 0.82
C GLY A 257 -27.43 -13.99 0.97
N ASN A 258 -26.14 -13.97 1.36
CA ASN A 258 -25.40 -12.73 1.42
C ASN A 258 -25.25 -12.11 0.02
N GLN A 259 -25.41 -10.79 -0.05
CA GLN A 259 -25.32 -10.03 -1.30
C GLN A 259 -23.88 -9.77 -1.69
N LEU A 260 -23.60 -9.90 -3.00
CA LEU A 260 -22.34 -9.52 -3.61
C LEU A 260 -22.27 -8.01 -3.79
N GLU A 261 -21.09 -7.44 -3.53
CA GLU A 261 -20.81 -6.04 -3.77
C GLU A 261 -19.70 -5.89 -4.81
N THR A 262 -19.55 -4.69 -5.35
CA THR A 262 -18.68 -4.47 -6.52
C THR A 262 -17.58 -3.45 -6.28
N GLU A 263 -17.51 -2.84 -5.09
CA GLU A 263 -16.56 -1.76 -4.82
C GLU A 263 -15.44 -2.18 -3.87
N LEU A 264 -14.23 -1.77 -4.20
CA LEU A 264 -13.04 -1.86 -3.34
C LEU A 264 -12.64 -0.43 -2.95
N PRO A 265 -13.24 0.16 -1.91
CA PRO A 265 -12.95 1.52 -1.47
C PRO A 265 -11.66 1.61 -0.67
N VAL A 266 -11.03 2.79 -0.71
CA VAL A 266 -9.95 3.21 0.20
C VAL A 266 -10.49 4.31 1.08
N PHE A 267 -10.14 4.28 2.35
CA PHE A 267 -10.67 5.17 3.37
C PHE A 267 -9.58 6.10 3.90
N ASP A 268 -9.90 7.38 4.01
CA ASP A 268 -9.02 8.37 4.64
C ASP A 268 -9.15 8.28 6.16
N THR A 269 -8.01 8.26 6.85
CA THR A 269 -7.91 8.39 8.30
C THR A 269 -6.99 9.54 8.65
N ASP A 270 -6.92 9.94 9.91
CA ASP A 270 -5.99 10.98 10.35
C ASP A 270 -4.52 10.54 10.35
N PHE A 271 -4.25 9.23 10.23
CA PHE A 271 -2.89 8.69 10.16
C PHE A 271 -2.47 8.25 8.74
N GLY A 272 -3.39 8.15 7.80
CA GLY A 272 -3.11 7.73 6.41
C GLY A 272 -4.31 7.08 5.74
N LYS A 273 -4.10 6.55 4.53
CA LYS A 273 -5.14 5.86 3.77
C LYS A 273 -5.10 4.35 4.03
N VAL A 274 -6.27 3.77 4.30
CA VAL A 274 -6.39 2.33 4.56
C VAL A 274 -7.30 1.65 3.55
N GLY A 275 -6.93 0.41 3.16
CA GLY A 275 -7.79 -0.50 2.43
C GLY A 275 -8.18 -1.67 3.32
N ILE A 276 -9.41 -2.19 3.19
CA ILE A 276 -9.89 -3.29 4.02
C ILE A 276 -10.17 -4.52 3.14
N HIS A 277 -9.76 -5.69 3.64
CA HIS A 277 -10.13 -7.01 3.12
C HIS A 277 -10.95 -7.79 4.14
N ILE A 278 -11.90 -8.59 3.67
CA ILE A 278 -12.58 -9.58 4.50
C ILE A 278 -12.26 -10.98 3.95
N CYS A 279 -11.46 -11.74 4.70
CA CYS A 279 -11.17 -13.15 4.50
C CYS A 279 -10.91 -13.54 3.03
N TRP A 280 -11.92 -14.04 2.31
CA TRP A 280 -11.80 -14.55 0.94
C TRP A 280 -11.28 -13.49 -0.06
N ASP A 281 -11.56 -12.20 0.16
CA ASP A 281 -10.97 -11.12 -0.65
C ASP A 281 -9.44 -11.16 -0.67
N HIS A 282 -8.84 -11.52 0.48
CA HIS A 282 -7.39 -11.59 0.64
C HIS A 282 -6.75 -12.70 -0.21
N PHE A 283 -7.56 -13.66 -0.69
CA PHE A 283 -7.08 -14.72 -1.58
C PHE A 283 -6.81 -14.23 -3.01
N PHE A 284 -7.41 -13.12 -3.42
CA PHE A 284 -7.27 -12.54 -4.75
C PHE A 284 -6.23 -11.39 -4.73
N PRO A 285 -5.09 -11.52 -5.45
CA PRO A 285 -4.07 -10.48 -5.48
C PRO A 285 -4.58 -9.14 -6.03
N GLU A 286 -5.58 -9.20 -6.89
CA GLU A 286 -6.24 -8.05 -7.50
C GLU A 286 -6.83 -7.11 -6.46
N CYS A 287 -7.42 -7.62 -5.38
CA CYS A 287 -7.99 -6.80 -4.31
C CYS A 287 -6.95 -5.91 -3.67
N SER A 288 -5.84 -6.47 -3.19
CA SER A 288 -4.73 -5.72 -2.60
C SER A 288 -4.15 -4.71 -3.60
N ARG A 289 -3.98 -5.15 -4.85
CA ARG A 289 -3.43 -4.30 -5.91
C ARG A 289 -4.32 -3.10 -6.21
N VAL A 290 -5.62 -3.31 -6.35
CA VAL A 290 -6.60 -2.23 -6.60
C VAL A 290 -6.62 -1.23 -5.44
N LEU A 291 -6.66 -1.70 -4.20
CA LEU A 291 -6.62 -0.83 -3.02
C LEU A 291 -5.34 0.01 -2.98
N THR A 292 -4.18 -0.61 -3.23
CA THR A 292 -2.90 0.11 -3.26
C THR A 292 -2.84 1.13 -4.41
N LEU A 293 -3.34 0.79 -5.59
CA LEU A 293 -3.43 1.73 -6.72
C LEU A 293 -4.35 2.91 -6.45
N LYS A 294 -5.35 2.74 -5.59
CA LYS A 294 -6.21 3.82 -5.09
C LYS A 294 -5.57 4.62 -3.95
N GLY A 295 -4.35 4.26 -3.55
CA GLY A 295 -3.54 4.99 -2.58
C GLY A 295 -3.57 4.45 -1.14
N ALA A 296 -4.02 3.22 -0.91
CA ALA A 296 -3.91 2.60 0.41
C ALA A 296 -2.43 2.46 0.81
N GLU A 297 -2.10 2.93 1.99
CA GLU A 297 -0.77 2.85 2.61
C GLU A 297 -0.68 1.69 3.61
N VAL A 298 -1.84 1.30 4.15
CA VAL A 298 -1.98 0.17 5.06
C VAL A 298 -3.16 -0.69 4.62
N LEU A 299 -2.95 -1.99 4.51
CA LEU A 299 -4.02 -2.97 4.28
C LEU A 299 -4.44 -3.58 5.61
N LEU A 300 -5.74 -3.51 5.93
CA LEU A 300 -6.35 -4.08 7.12
C LEU A 300 -7.09 -5.36 6.72
N VAL A 301 -6.77 -6.49 7.33
CA VAL A 301 -7.31 -7.80 6.94
C VAL A 301 -8.05 -8.42 8.13
N CYS A 302 -9.37 -8.49 8.02
CA CYS A 302 -10.26 -9.20 8.95
C CYS A 302 -10.49 -10.60 8.41
N THR A 303 -9.93 -11.66 9.01
CA THR A 303 -9.97 -12.98 8.37
C THR A 303 -10.14 -14.16 9.31
N HIS A 304 -10.92 -15.19 8.85
CA HIS A 304 -10.95 -16.54 9.39
C HIS A 304 -10.07 -17.51 8.60
N GLY A 305 -9.69 -17.16 7.37
CA GLY A 305 -8.80 -17.96 6.54
C GLY A 305 -7.37 -17.40 6.54
N PHE A 306 -6.38 -18.25 6.81
CA PHE A 306 -4.99 -17.84 6.90
C PHE A 306 -4.08 -18.70 6.03
N LEU A 307 -3.13 -18.02 5.41
CA LEU A 307 -1.95 -18.60 4.80
C LEU A 307 -0.83 -17.56 4.92
N ARG A 308 0.19 -17.86 5.72
CA ARG A 308 1.29 -16.93 6.06
C ARG A 308 1.96 -16.35 4.82
N GLU A 309 2.31 -17.23 3.87
CA GLU A 309 2.97 -16.85 2.63
C GLU A 309 2.15 -15.85 1.83
N ARG A 310 0.83 -16.03 1.79
CA ARG A 310 -0.08 -15.11 1.10
C ARG A 310 -0.12 -13.76 1.79
N THR A 311 -0.27 -13.72 3.11
CA THR A 311 -0.32 -12.48 3.90
C THR A 311 0.95 -11.67 3.72
N VAL A 312 2.13 -12.30 3.85
CA VAL A 312 3.42 -11.69 3.59
C VAL A 312 3.54 -11.20 2.14
N THR A 313 3.10 -12.02 1.17
CA THR A 313 3.17 -11.67 -0.25
C THR A 313 2.33 -10.43 -0.58
N ARG A 314 1.13 -10.27 0.02
CA ARG A 314 0.28 -9.09 -0.23
C ARG A 314 0.94 -7.77 0.20
N ALA A 315 1.65 -7.77 1.33
CA ALA A 315 2.44 -6.62 1.75
C ALA A 315 3.60 -6.38 0.77
N LEU A 316 4.39 -7.43 0.52
CA LEU A 316 5.58 -7.38 -0.31
C LEU A 316 5.33 -6.94 -1.76
N GLU A 317 4.35 -7.55 -2.46
CA GLU A 317 4.07 -7.26 -3.86
C GLU A 317 3.44 -5.88 -4.11
N ASN A 318 2.87 -5.28 -3.06
CA ASN A 318 2.25 -3.96 -3.09
C ASN A 318 3.13 -2.88 -2.46
N GLY A 319 4.17 -3.24 -1.70
CA GLY A 319 5.06 -2.30 -1.04
C GLY A 319 4.33 -1.46 0.01
N VAL A 320 3.41 -2.05 0.78
CA VAL A 320 2.61 -1.39 1.80
C VAL A 320 2.60 -2.20 3.10
N HIS A 321 2.32 -1.54 4.22
CA HIS A 321 2.10 -2.26 5.47
C HIS A 321 0.80 -3.08 5.42
N LEU A 322 0.80 -4.21 6.13
CA LEU A 322 -0.40 -5.04 6.26
C LEU A 322 -0.60 -5.46 7.71
N VAL A 323 -1.84 -5.32 8.19
CA VAL A 323 -2.27 -5.72 9.53
C VAL A 323 -3.30 -6.83 9.36
N SER A 324 -2.95 -8.05 9.76
CA SER A 324 -3.83 -9.21 9.69
C SER A 324 -4.33 -9.59 11.08
N ALA A 325 -5.65 -9.59 11.25
CA ALA A 325 -6.30 -10.12 12.42
C ALA A 325 -6.98 -11.46 12.07
N TYR A 326 -6.45 -12.53 12.62
CA TYR A 326 -6.88 -13.89 12.39
C TYR A 326 -7.50 -14.51 13.66
N THR A 327 -8.21 -15.60 13.51
CA THR A 327 -8.84 -16.29 14.66
C THR A 327 -7.84 -16.91 15.61
N LEU A 328 -6.65 -17.27 15.15
CA LEU A 328 -5.58 -17.83 15.97
C LEU A 328 -4.44 -16.84 16.12
N ASN A 329 -3.62 -17.04 17.14
CA ASN A 329 -2.41 -16.24 17.39
C ASN A 329 -1.44 -16.31 16.22
N GLU A 330 -1.23 -17.49 15.65
CA GLU A 330 -0.50 -17.67 14.42
C GLU A 330 -1.28 -17.06 13.25
N GLY A 331 -0.71 -16.04 12.62
CA GLY A 331 -1.34 -15.32 11.52
C GLY A 331 -1.98 -13.99 11.91
N THR A 332 -2.12 -13.70 13.20
CA THR A 332 -2.40 -12.35 13.69
C THR A 332 -1.09 -11.60 13.78
N MET A 333 -0.83 -10.72 12.78
CA MET A 333 0.48 -10.13 12.58
C MET A 333 0.44 -8.76 11.91
N VAL A 334 1.54 -8.03 12.03
CA VAL A 334 1.84 -6.84 11.24
C VAL A 334 3.03 -7.13 10.33
N VAL A 335 2.88 -6.82 9.06
CA VAL A 335 3.88 -7.09 8.00
C VAL A 335 4.33 -5.78 7.38
N SER A 336 5.65 -5.65 7.16
CA SER A 336 6.26 -4.49 6.49
C SER A 336 6.09 -4.54 4.98
N PRO A 337 6.31 -3.42 4.27
CA PRO A 337 6.36 -3.38 2.81
C PRO A 337 7.41 -4.30 2.17
N GLU A 338 8.41 -4.72 2.93
CA GLU A 338 9.44 -5.69 2.50
C GLU A 338 9.03 -7.15 2.68
N GLY A 339 7.86 -7.40 3.27
CA GLY A 339 7.39 -8.73 3.61
C GLY A 339 7.98 -9.28 4.92
N ALA A 340 8.61 -8.44 5.75
CA ALA A 340 9.05 -8.85 7.08
C ALA A 340 7.88 -8.83 8.06
N VAL A 341 7.71 -9.89 8.85
CA VAL A 341 6.77 -9.91 9.98
C VAL A 341 7.40 -9.08 11.10
N LEU A 342 6.82 -7.90 11.36
CA LEU A 342 7.31 -6.95 12.36
C LEU A 342 6.91 -7.36 13.78
N ASP A 343 5.71 -7.91 13.93
CA ASP A 343 5.21 -8.49 15.17
C ASP A 343 4.11 -9.52 14.88
N GLU A 344 3.98 -10.50 15.74
CA GLU A 344 2.97 -11.56 15.68
C GLU A 344 2.38 -11.78 17.08
N ALA A 345 1.11 -12.15 17.15
CA ALA A 345 0.36 -12.19 18.41
C ALA A 345 0.99 -13.09 19.49
N GLY A 346 1.44 -14.30 19.13
CA GLY A 346 2.01 -15.25 20.10
C GLY A 346 1.12 -15.43 21.33
N ASP A 347 1.72 -15.66 22.49
CA ASP A 347 1.00 -15.87 23.76
C ASP A 347 0.27 -14.63 24.28
N LYS A 348 0.61 -13.43 23.80
CA LYS A 348 -0.03 -12.17 24.23
C LYS A 348 -1.40 -11.93 23.58
N GLY A 349 -1.74 -12.68 22.52
CA GLY A 349 -3.03 -12.58 21.81
C GLY A 349 -3.21 -11.37 20.91
N TYR A 350 -2.18 -10.56 20.70
CA TYR A 350 -2.22 -9.41 19.79
C TYR A 350 -0.83 -9.13 19.19
N ALA A 351 -0.80 -8.55 18.00
CA ALA A 351 0.40 -7.97 17.40
C ALA A 351 0.33 -6.45 17.53
N PHE A 352 1.43 -5.78 17.89
CA PHE A 352 1.47 -4.33 18.07
C PHE A 352 2.84 -3.78 17.69
N VAL A 353 2.87 -2.78 16.80
CA VAL A 353 4.10 -2.14 16.35
C VAL A 353 3.87 -0.68 15.98
N GLU A 354 4.85 0.17 16.24
CA GLU A 354 4.90 1.53 15.71
C GLU A 354 5.74 1.52 14.42
N VAL A 355 5.19 2.02 13.34
CA VAL A 355 5.83 2.17 12.03
C VAL A 355 5.89 3.64 11.63
N ASP A 356 6.74 3.97 10.67
CA ASP A 356 6.78 5.28 10.03
C ASP A 356 6.29 5.17 8.58
N LEU A 357 5.08 5.67 8.30
CA LEU A 357 4.50 5.56 6.96
C LEU A 357 5.18 6.46 5.91
N ASN A 358 6.00 7.42 6.34
CA ASN A 358 6.76 8.28 5.43
C ASN A 358 8.15 7.73 5.12
N GLU A 359 8.65 6.74 5.91
CA GLU A 359 9.98 6.20 5.69
C GLU A 359 10.02 5.34 4.42
N PRO A 360 10.86 5.68 3.44
CA PRO A 360 11.03 4.84 2.25
C PRO A 360 11.60 3.47 2.63
N VAL A 361 11.14 2.44 1.94
CA VAL A 361 11.63 1.08 2.12
C VAL A 361 12.59 0.74 0.98
N TRP A 362 13.88 0.89 1.25
CA TRP A 362 14.95 0.68 0.28
C TRP A 362 15.26 -0.80 0.12
N ARG A 363 15.03 -1.35 -1.07
CA ARG A 363 15.36 -2.73 -1.41
C ARG A 363 16.37 -2.80 -2.53
N ARG A 364 17.41 -3.60 -2.31
CA ARG A 364 18.40 -3.91 -3.35
C ARG A 364 17.85 -4.94 -4.32
N TRP A 365 17.88 -4.64 -5.60
CA TRP A 365 17.43 -5.54 -6.66
C TRP A 365 18.63 -6.28 -7.25
N MET A 366 18.43 -7.56 -7.68
CA MET A 366 19.51 -8.35 -8.31
C MET A 366 20.03 -7.71 -9.60
N ALA A 367 19.20 -6.96 -10.30
CA ALA A 367 19.56 -6.31 -11.57
C ALA A 367 20.29 -4.96 -11.39
N CYS A 368 20.33 -4.40 -10.18
CA CYS A 368 20.93 -3.11 -9.87
C CYS A 368 21.89 -3.23 -8.69
N ALA A 369 23.01 -2.53 -8.73
CA ALA A 369 23.92 -2.44 -7.59
C ALA A 369 23.34 -1.63 -6.44
N SER A 370 22.47 -0.66 -6.75
CA SER A 370 21.80 0.25 -5.84
C SER A 370 20.44 -0.29 -5.37
N SER A 371 19.91 0.29 -4.31
CA SER A 371 18.56 0.03 -3.80
C SER A 371 17.55 1.02 -4.38
N ALA A 372 16.26 0.63 -4.38
CA ALA A 372 15.15 1.50 -4.75
C ALA A 372 14.03 1.39 -3.73
N ASP A 373 13.27 2.48 -3.55
CA ASP A 373 12.06 2.46 -2.73
C ASP A 373 11.01 1.55 -3.39
N VAL A 374 10.54 0.55 -2.64
CA VAL A 374 9.69 -0.52 -3.19
C VAL A 374 8.35 -0.02 -3.69
N HIS A 375 7.68 0.85 -2.93
CA HIS A 375 6.31 1.26 -3.28
C HIS A 375 6.24 2.04 -4.60
N PRO A 376 6.95 3.17 -4.79
CA PRO A 376 6.91 3.88 -6.07
C PRO A 376 7.44 3.05 -7.23
N THR A 377 8.47 2.22 -7.00
CA THR A 377 9.02 1.36 -8.05
C THR A 377 7.97 0.41 -8.59
N TYR A 378 7.25 -0.33 -7.73
CA TYR A 378 6.20 -1.24 -8.17
C TYR A 378 5.06 -0.53 -8.90
N MET A 379 4.69 0.67 -8.45
CA MET A 379 3.61 1.42 -9.10
C MET A 379 4.00 1.98 -10.47
N MET A 380 5.25 2.40 -10.62
CA MET A 380 5.74 3.08 -11.83
C MET A 380 6.20 2.11 -12.94
N GLU A 381 6.64 0.90 -12.61
CA GLU A 381 7.11 -0.09 -13.59
C GLU A 381 5.98 -0.98 -14.14
N ARG A 382 4.75 -0.82 -13.65
CA ARG A 382 3.60 -1.56 -14.19
C ARG A 382 3.39 -1.27 -15.68
N ARG A 383 2.89 -2.29 -16.37
CA ARG A 383 2.53 -2.26 -17.80
C ARG A 383 1.02 -2.50 -17.96
N PRO A 384 0.14 -1.52 -17.58
CA PRO A 384 -1.32 -1.71 -17.56
C PRO A 384 -1.88 -2.19 -18.91
N GLU A 385 -1.25 -1.80 -20.02
CA GLU A 385 -1.62 -2.21 -21.37
C GLU A 385 -1.50 -3.73 -21.64
N LEU A 386 -0.83 -4.47 -20.75
CA LEU A 386 -0.68 -5.94 -20.84
C LEU A 386 -1.70 -6.71 -19.99
N TYR A 387 -2.46 -6.02 -19.14
CA TYR A 387 -3.27 -6.66 -18.10
C TYR A 387 -4.76 -6.77 -18.43
N GLY A 388 -5.16 -6.46 -19.68
CA GLY A 388 -6.56 -6.50 -20.10
C GLY A 388 -7.26 -7.82 -19.80
N LEU A 389 -6.57 -8.95 -19.98
CA LEU A 389 -7.10 -10.29 -19.73
C LEU A 389 -7.54 -10.51 -18.26
N LEU A 390 -6.96 -9.81 -17.29
CA LEU A 390 -7.36 -9.89 -15.88
C LEU A 390 -8.78 -9.35 -15.62
N CYS A 391 -9.32 -8.56 -16.55
CA CYS A 391 -10.66 -7.98 -16.45
C CYS A 391 -11.69 -8.74 -17.31
N GLU A 392 -11.30 -9.83 -17.98
CA GLU A 392 -12.18 -10.60 -18.86
C GLU A 392 -12.63 -11.90 -18.16
N PRO A 393 -13.92 -12.28 -18.32
CA PRO A 393 -14.38 -13.60 -17.88
C PRO A 393 -13.60 -14.71 -18.60
N VAL A 394 -13.15 -15.72 -17.88
CA VAL A 394 -12.50 -16.89 -18.45
C VAL A 394 -13.43 -18.08 -18.43
N ASP A 395 -13.63 -18.72 -19.57
CA ASP A 395 -14.40 -19.95 -19.69
C ASP A 395 -13.49 -21.15 -19.31
N TYR A 396 -13.68 -21.70 -18.12
CA TYR A 396 -13.04 -22.93 -17.68
C TYR A 396 -13.84 -24.13 -18.18
N ARG A 397 -13.43 -24.69 -19.31
CA ARG A 397 -13.94 -25.97 -19.81
C ARG A 397 -13.03 -27.11 -19.43
#